data_24d47b2224f7f8ff8e3e2c836bccf9da
#
_entry.id   24d47b2224f7f8ff8e3e2c836bccf9da
#
_cell.length_a   1.000
_cell.length_b   1.000
_cell.length_c   1.000
_cell.angle_alpha   90.00
_cell.angle_beta   90.00
_cell.angle_gamma   90.00
#
_symmetry.space_group_name_H-M   'P 1'
#
loop_
_entity.id
_entity.type
_entity.pdbx_description
1 polymer ?
#
loop_
_entity_poly.entity_id
_entity_poly.type
_entity_poly.pdbx_seq_one_letter_code
_entity_poly.pdbx_strand_id
1 'polypeptide(L)'
;VQLPPGMEQFFPHNRRGPRVEQGGGTGFVVSTDGLILTNNHVVEGADKVTVELPDRRTFDATVVGTDPNTDIAVVRIKATGLQPVVFGNSDEARVGEWVLAIGNPLGNALTFTVTSGIISATGRGLNSLPNRTQRSIQDFIQTDAAINPGNSGGPLLNVRGEVIGVNSAIASETGFNAGYGFAIPINLA
;
A
#
# COMPACT_ATOMS: atom_id res chain seq x y z
N VAL A 1 22.44 -14.67 29.34
CA VAL A 1 23.30 -15.84 29.52
C VAL A 1 24.73 -15.36 29.35
N GLN A 2 25.51 -15.34 30.45
CA GLN A 2 26.95 -15.02 30.39
C GLN A 2 27.72 -16.19 29.78
N LEU A 3 28.46 -15.93 28.73
CA LEU A 3 29.32 -16.92 28.09
C LEU A 3 30.55 -17.19 28.98
N PRO A 4 31.06 -18.44 29.01
CA PRO A 4 32.32 -18.76 29.71
C PRO A 4 33.51 -17.96 29.16
N PRO A 5 34.47 -17.57 30.02
CA PRO A 5 35.68 -16.84 29.58
C PRO A 5 36.44 -17.62 28.51
N GLY A 6 36.77 -16.98 27.39
CA GLY A 6 37.53 -17.55 26.28
C GLY A 6 36.70 -18.02 25.08
N MET A 7 35.39 -18.03 25.16
CA MET A 7 34.56 -18.37 24.00
C MET A 7 34.16 -17.16 23.14
N GLU A 8 34.45 -15.95 23.55
CA GLU A 8 34.08 -14.71 22.84
C GLU A 8 34.70 -14.63 21.43
N GLN A 9 35.84 -15.24 21.21
CA GLN A 9 36.54 -15.24 19.92
C GLN A 9 35.88 -16.13 18.84
N PHE A 10 34.99 -17.07 19.24
CA PHE A 10 34.28 -17.95 18.32
C PHE A 10 32.91 -17.42 17.89
N PHE A 11 32.45 -16.36 18.55
CA PHE A 11 31.21 -15.68 18.16
C PHE A 11 31.58 -14.35 17.51
N PRO A 12 31.38 -14.16 16.21
CA PRO A 12 31.64 -12.88 15.58
C PRO A 12 30.79 -11.85 16.31
N HIS A 13 31.45 -10.83 16.88
CA HIS A 13 30.77 -9.65 17.43
C HIS A 13 30.03 -9.01 16.25
N ASN A 14 28.75 -9.35 16.12
CA ASN A 14 27.87 -8.77 15.14
C ASN A 14 27.73 -7.30 15.55
N ARG A 15 28.60 -6.43 15.06
CA ARG A 15 28.45 -5.00 15.10
C ARG A 15 27.19 -4.72 14.30
N ARG A 16 26.05 -4.69 14.98
CA ARG A 16 24.81 -4.18 14.42
C ARG A 16 25.05 -2.70 14.09
N GLY A 17 25.53 -2.44 12.88
CA GLY A 17 25.39 -1.13 12.27
C GLY A 17 23.90 -0.76 12.24
N PRO A 18 23.56 0.51 12.05
CA PRO A 18 22.16 0.92 11.93
C PRO A 18 21.48 0.00 10.91
N ARG A 19 20.49 -0.76 11.35
CA ARG A 19 19.66 -1.57 10.46
C ARG A 19 18.83 -0.59 9.66
N VAL A 20 19.09 -0.49 8.38
CA VAL A 20 18.16 0.16 7.45
C VAL A 20 17.00 -0.81 7.29
N GLU A 21 15.89 -0.52 7.95
CA GLU A 21 14.63 -1.22 7.70
C GLU A 21 14.06 -0.65 6.41
N GLN A 22 13.96 -1.48 5.38
CA GLN A 22 13.29 -1.11 4.14
C GLN A 22 11.84 -1.60 4.21
N GLY A 23 10.92 -0.68 4.37
CA GLY A 23 9.51 -0.89 4.09
C GLY A 23 9.23 -0.68 2.59
N GLY A 24 8.13 -1.22 2.09
CA GLY A 24 7.75 -1.02 0.70
C GLY A 24 6.24 -1.11 0.52
N GLY A 25 5.75 -0.44 -0.50
CA GLY A 25 4.36 -0.43 -0.90
C GLY A 25 4.22 0.01 -2.36
N THR A 26 3.02 0.33 -2.73
CA THR A 26 2.67 0.81 -4.07
C THR A 26 2.09 2.22 -3.98
N GLY A 27 2.15 2.94 -5.08
CA GLY A 27 1.44 4.20 -5.28
C GLY A 27 1.05 4.32 -6.75
N PHE A 28 0.23 5.31 -7.06
CA PHE A 28 -0.15 5.60 -8.44
C PHE A 28 -0.17 7.10 -8.71
N VAL A 29 0.21 7.45 -9.93
CA VAL A 29 0.34 8.86 -10.36
C VAL A 29 -1.04 9.48 -10.50
N VAL A 30 -1.28 10.62 -9.84
CA VAL A 30 -2.55 11.35 -9.87
C VAL A 30 -2.44 12.70 -10.60
N SER A 31 -1.23 13.14 -10.93
CA SER A 31 -1.04 14.37 -11.69
C SER A 31 0.20 14.31 -12.60
N THR A 32 0.20 15.10 -13.66
CA THR A 32 1.35 15.20 -14.59
C THR A 32 2.55 15.90 -13.98
N ASP A 33 2.38 16.64 -12.88
CA ASP A 33 3.45 17.35 -12.15
C ASP A 33 4.08 16.50 -11.02
N GLY A 34 3.74 15.21 -10.96
CA GLY A 34 4.43 14.23 -10.13
C GLY A 34 3.79 13.90 -8.78
N LEU A 35 2.52 14.23 -8.57
CA LEU A 35 1.80 13.76 -7.39
C LEU A 35 1.46 12.28 -7.52
N ILE A 36 1.68 11.55 -6.44
CA ILE A 36 1.42 10.11 -6.30
C ILE A 36 0.62 9.89 -5.03
N LEU A 37 -0.47 9.16 -5.14
CA LEU A 37 -1.27 8.71 -4.03
C LEU A 37 -0.78 7.34 -3.55
N THR A 38 -0.74 7.16 -2.23
CA THR A 38 -0.38 5.92 -1.55
C THR A 38 -1.03 5.85 -0.17
N ASN A 39 -0.75 4.82 0.64
CA ASN A 39 -1.20 4.79 2.03
C ASN A 39 -0.25 5.55 2.98
N ASN A 40 -0.82 6.07 4.08
CA ASN A 40 -0.04 6.70 5.14
C ASN A 40 0.96 5.72 5.76
N HIS A 41 0.52 4.50 6.10
CA HIS A 41 1.39 3.48 6.71
C HIS A 41 2.59 3.06 5.83
N VAL A 42 2.54 3.31 4.50
CA VAL A 42 3.66 3.04 3.58
C VAL A 42 4.79 4.06 3.75
N VAL A 43 4.48 5.29 4.13
CA VAL A 43 5.46 6.40 4.26
C VAL A 43 5.68 6.84 5.70
N GLU A 44 4.87 6.36 6.63
CA GLU A 44 4.94 6.72 8.05
C GLU A 44 6.28 6.33 8.67
N GLY A 45 6.92 7.28 9.35
CA GLY A 45 8.21 7.08 10.01
C GLY A 45 9.41 6.88 9.07
N ALA A 46 9.23 7.03 7.76
CA ALA A 46 10.32 6.89 6.81
C ALA A 46 11.23 8.13 6.82
N ASP A 47 12.52 7.95 7.04
CA ASP A 47 13.53 9.02 6.90
C ASP A 47 13.68 9.45 5.44
N LYS A 48 13.46 8.52 4.51
CA LYS A 48 13.56 8.76 3.06
C LYS A 48 12.55 7.92 2.31
N VAL A 49 11.82 8.56 1.39
CA VAL A 49 10.91 7.89 0.46
C VAL A 49 11.51 7.93 -0.94
N THR A 50 11.52 6.78 -1.60
CA THR A 50 11.99 6.63 -2.98
C THR A 50 10.90 5.98 -3.81
N VAL A 51 10.66 6.49 -5.01
CA VAL A 51 9.68 5.94 -5.96
C VAL A 51 10.42 5.38 -7.17
N GLU A 52 10.15 4.13 -7.48
CA GLU A 52 10.56 3.49 -8.73
C GLU A 52 9.35 3.43 -9.68
N LEU A 53 9.52 3.94 -10.90
CA LEU A 53 8.51 3.90 -11.95
C LEU A 53 8.58 2.59 -12.75
N PRO A 54 7.53 2.23 -13.52
CA PRO A 54 7.52 1.03 -14.37
C PRO A 54 8.66 0.95 -15.38
N ASP A 55 9.17 2.09 -15.82
CA ASP A 55 10.32 2.20 -16.72
C ASP A 55 11.68 2.14 -16.00
N ARG A 56 11.69 1.77 -14.72
CA ARG A 56 12.85 1.64 -13.82
C ARG A 56 13.54 2.95 -13.45
N ARG A 57 12.99 4.09 -13.82
CA ARG A 57 13.46 5.37 -13.28
C ARG A 57 13.15 5.46 -11.79
N THR A 58 14.12 5.91 -11.02
CA THR A 58 14.02 6.06 -9.57
C THR A 58 14.14 7.53 -9.18
N PHE A 59 13.28 7.98 -8.28
CA PHE A 59 13.21 9.36 -7.82
C PHE A 59 13.13 9.42 -6.31
N ASP A 60 13.82 10.40 -5.72
CA ASP A 60 13.55 10.78 -4.34
C ASP A 60 12.18 11.49 -4.30
N ALA A 61 11.35 11.08 -3.36
CA ALA A 61 10.02 11.63 -3.18
C ALA A 61 9.94 12.49 -1.92
N THR A 62 9.14 13.53 -1.99
CA THR A 62 8.80 14.37 -0.84
C THR A 62 7.37 14.06 -0.41
N VAL A 63 7.16 13.79 0.88
CA VAL A 63 5.81 13.65 1.43
C VAL A 63 5.15 15.04 1.45
N VAL A 64 4.04 15.17 0.73
CA VAL A 64 3.27 16.43 0.61
C VAL A 64 2.27 16.54 1.74
N GLY A 65 1.63 15.43 2.10
CA GLY A 65 0.66 15.36 3.17
C GLY A 65 0.29 13.92 3.49
N THR A 66 -0.20 13.72 4.71
CA THR A 66 -0.66 12.44 5.22
C THR A 66 -1.93 12.62 6.03
N ASP A 67 -2.82 11.65 5.96
CA ASP A 67 -3.96 11.53 6.87
C ASP A 67 -3.99 10.13 7.50
N PRO A 68 -3.56 10.00 8.76
CA PRO A 68 -3.61 8.73 9.49
C PRO A 68 -5.02 8.19 9.71
N ASN A 69 -6.07 9.04 9.65
CA ASN A 69 -7.45 8.59 9.87
C ASN A 69 -8.01 7.84 8.67
N THR A 70 -7.71 8.30 7.46
CA THR A 70 -8.07 7.63 6.20
C THR A 70 -7.01 6.65 5.73
N ASP A 71 -5.80 6.67 6.34
CA ASP A 71 -4.62 5.92 5.89
C ASP A 71 -4.18 6.32 4.47
N ILE A 72 -4.30 7.60 4.12
CA ILE A 72 -3.90 8.16 2.83
C ILE A 72 -2.67 9.05 2.97
N ALA A 73 -1.80 8.99 1.97
CA ALA A 73 -0.66 9.90 1.84
C ALA A 73 -0.49 10.34 0.38
N VAL A 74 0.02 11.56 0.22
CA VAL A 74 0.43 12.09 -1.08
C VAL A 74 1.92 12.36 -1.05
N VAL A 75 2.63 11.82 -2.01
CA VAL A 75 4.05 12.11 -2.23
C VAL A 75 4.26 12.77 -3.57
N ARG A 76 5.36 13.51 -3.72
CA ARG A 76 5.72 14.20 -4.97
C ARG A 76 7.08 13.77 -5.43
N ILE A 77 7.20 13.48 -6.73
CA ILE A 77 8.46 13.26 -7.43
C ILE A 77 8.66 14.34 -8.50
N LYS A 78 9.93 14.58 -8.86
CA LYS A 78 10.30 15.48 -9.97
C LYS A 78 10.56 14.65 -11.22
N ALA A 79 9.50 14.27 -11.91
CA ALA A 79 9.57 13.47 -13.13
C ALA A 79 8.73 14.10 -14.25
N THR A 80 9.08 13.79 -15.49
CA THR A 80 8.35 14.20 -16.70
C THR A 80 7.81 12.99 -17.44
N GLY A 81 6.80 13.19 -18.28
CA GLY A 81 6.19 12.12 -19.08
C GLY A 81 5.31 11.18 -18.25
N LEU A 82 4.81 11.66 -17.11
CA LEU A 82 3.89 10.91 -16.27
C LEU A 82 2.48 10.89 -16.85
N GLN A 83 1.81 9.76 -16.72
CA GLN A 83 0.40 9.59 -17.09
C GLN A 83 -0.42 9.40 -15.84
N PRO A 84 -1.27 10.36 -15.45
CA PRO A 84 -2.17 10.20 -14.32
C PRO A 84 -3.24 9.15 -14.60
N VAL A 85 -3.68 8.50 -13.53
CA VAL A 85 -4.86 7.62 -13.57
C VAL A 85 -6.13 8.41 -13.83
N VAL A 86 -7.18 7.71 -14.25
CA VAL A 86 -8.55 8.25 -14.30
C VAL A 86 -9.26 7.83 -13.02
N PHE A 87 -9.83 8.78 -12.31
CA PHE A 87 -10.68 8.50 -11.13
C PHE A 87 -12.08 8.10 -11.56
N GLY A 88 -12.57 7.02 -10.96
CA GLY A 88 -13.97 6.63 -11.01
C GLY A 88 -14.77 7.23 -9.84
N ASN A 89 -16.00 6.77 -9.69
CA ASN A 89 -16.88 7.11 -8.57
C ASN A 89 -17.09 5.87 -7.69
N SER A 90 -16.50 5.87 -6.49
CA SER A 90 -16.62 4.73 -5.56
C SER A 90 -18.03 4.57 -4.97
N ASP A 91 -18.85 5.62 -4.99
CA ASP A 91 -20.24 5.56 -4.48
C ASP A 91 -21.16 4.77 -5.44
N GLU A 92 -20.72 4.61 -6.70
CA GLU A 92 -21.42 3.81 -7.71
C GLU A 92 -21.00 2.34 -7.73
N ALA A 93 -19.97 1.98 -6.95
CA ALA A 93 -19.41 0.64 -6.88
C ALA A 93 -20.42 -0.36 -6.33
N ARG A 94 -20.65 -1.49 -7.04
CA ARG A 94 -21.66 -2.48 -6.70
C ARG A 94 -21.05 -3.84 -6.41
N VAL A 95 -21.63 -4.53 -5.43
CA VAL A 95 -21.26 -5.93 -5.13
C VAL A 95 -21.44 -6.81 -6.37
N GLY A 96 -20.45 -7.63 -6.66
CA GLY A 96 -20.40 -8.50 -7.82
C GLY A 96 -19.71 -7.89 -9.06
N GLU A 97 -19.38 -6.60 -9.07
CA GLU A 97 -18.59 -5.99 -10.15
C GLU A 97 -17.14 -6.44 -10.11
N TRP A 98 -16.60 -6.71 -11.30
CA TRP A 98 -15.20 -7.08 -11.46
C TRP A 98 -14.27 -5.91 -11.13
N VAL A 99 -13.19 -6.23 -10.43
CA VAL A 99 -12.13 -5.29 -10.08
C VAL A 99 -10.75 -5.88 -10.33
N LEU A 100 -9.79 -4.97 -10.54
CA LEU A 100 -8.37 -5.29 -10.64
C LEU A 100 -7.63 -4.56 -9.52
N ALA A 101 -6.89 -5.28 -8.71
CA ALA A 101 -5.96 -4.70 -7.75
C ALA A 101 -4.55 -4.73 -8.34
N ILE A 102 -3.89 -3.59 -8.36
CA ILE A 102 -2.53 -3.46 -8.87
C ILE A 102 -1.59 -3.15 -7.72
N GLY A 103 -0.41 -3.76 -7.74
CA GLY A 103 0.59 -3.50 -6.72
C GLY A 103 1.92 -4.17 -6.98
N ASN A 104 2.80 -4.05 -5.99
CA ASN A 104 4.15 -4.58 -6.04
C ASN A 104 4.40 -5.53 -4.84
N PRO A 105 3.67 -6.66 -4.75
CA PRO A 105 3.84 -7.58 -3.65
C PRO A 105 5.26 -8.16 -3.65
N LEU A 106 5.85 -8.32 -2.45
CA LEU A 106 7.19 -8.89 -2.27
C LEU A 106 8.33 -8.08 -2.94
N GLY A 107 8.16 -6.77 -3.11
CA GLY A 107 9.20 -5.88 -3.62
C GLY A 107 9.67 -6.24 -5.04
N ASN A 108 10.99 -6.19 -5.26
CA ASN A 108 11.59 -6.39 -6.60
C ASN A 108 11.38 -7.78 -7.22
N ALA A 109 10.86 -8.75 -6.47
CA ALA A 109 10.64 -10.11 -6.97
C ALA A 109 9.36 -10.24 -7.81
N LEU A 110 8.31 -9.45 -7.51
CA LEU A 110 7.01 -9.48 -8.18
C LEU A 110 6.52 -8.06 -8.49
N THR A 111 7.27 -7.33 -9.31
CA THR A 111 6.92 -5.97 -9.74
C THR A 111 5.69 -5.97 -10.65
N PHE A 112 4.82 -4.95 -10.47
CA PHE A 112 3.63 -4.71 -11.31
C PHE A 112 2.67 -5.91 -11.42
N THR A 113 2.39 -6.54 -10.26
CA THR A 113 1.41 -7.62 -10.19
C THR A 113 0.00 -7.05 -10.30
N VAL A 114 -0.80 -7.69 -11.14
CA VAL A 114 -2.24 -7.44 -11.26
C VAL A 114 -2.98 -8.67 -10.77
N THR A 115 -3.90 -8.48 -9.84
CA THR A 115 -4.83 -9.52 -9.39
C THR A 115 -6.25 -9.11 -9.73
N SER A 116 -7.13 -10.08 -9.97
CA SER A 116 -8.54 -9.83 -10.29
C SER A 116 -9.45 -10.49 -9.27
N GLY A 117 -10.60 -9.90 -9.09
CA GLY A 117 -11.67 -10.39 -8.23
C GLY A 117 -12.93 -9.57 -8.44
N ILE A 118 -13.83 -9.60 -7.47
CA ILE A 118 -15.06 -8.83 -7.46
C ILE A 118 -15.14 -7.95 -6.22
N ILE A 119 -16.03 -6.97 -6.25
CA ILE A 119 -16.48 -6.27 -5.05
C ILE A 119 -17.34 -7.25 -4.25
N SER A 120 -16.84 -7.67 -3.08
CA SER A 120 -17.52 -8.62 -2.19
C SER A 120 -18.50 -7.91 -1.27
N ALA A 121 -18.21 -6.66 -0.88
CA ALA A 121 -19.07 -5.79 -0.08
C ALA A 121 -18.60 -4.33 -0.17
N THR A 122 -19.47 -3.39 0.22
CA THR A 122 -19.15 -1.97 0.41
C THR A 122 -19.55 -1.54 1.83
N GLY A 123 -19.03 -0.41 2.31
CA GLY A 123 -19.38 0.12 3.64
C GLY A 123 -18.86 -0.72 4.80
N ARG A 124 -17.72 -1.45 4.62
CA ARG A 124 -17.20 -2.33 5.68
C ARG A 124 -16.40 -1.57 6.73
N GLY A 125 -16.82 -1.72 7.98
CA GLY A 125 -16.04 -1.31 9.15
C GLY A 125 -15.07 -2.41 9.58
N LEU A 126 -13.84 -2.04 9.90
CA LEU A 126 -12.77 -2.96 10.34
C LEU A 126 -12.44 -2.78 11.84
N ASN A 127 -13.45 -2.45 12.65
CA ASN A 127 -13.30 -2.19 14.11
C ASN A 127 -12.68 -3.38 14.87
N SER A 128 -12.76 -4.58 14.32
CA SER A 128 -12.25 -5.80 14.95
C SER A 128 -10.79 -6.11 14.61
N LEU A 129 -10.14 -5.35 13.73
CA LEU A 129 -8.74 -5.57 13.41
C LEU A 129 -7.83 -4.96 14.50
N PRO A 130 -6.81 -5.70 14.98
CA PRO A 130 -5.85 -5.18 15.95
C PRO A 130 -5.11 -3.96 15.39
N ASN A 131 -4.77 -3.01 16.25
CA ASN A 131 -4.01 -1.78 15.96
C ASN A 131 -4.76 -0.67 15.19
N ARG A 132 -6.07 -0.76 14.96
CA ARG A 132 -6.85 0.37 14.43
C ARG A 132 -7.46 1.18 15.55
N THR A 133 -7.29 2.50 15.49
CA THR A 133 -7.91 3.42 16.45
C THR A 133 -9.40 3.56 16.14
N GLN A 134 -10.23 3.78 17.16
CA GLN A 134 -11.68 4.03 17.00
C GLN A 134 -12.01 5.28 16.16
N ARG A 135 -11.01 6.08 15.80
CA ARG A 135 -11.14 7.31 15.01
C ARG A 135 -10.91 7.11 13.51
N SER A 136 -10.52 5.91 13.08
CA SER A 136 -10.32 5.63 11.64
C SER A 136 -11.66 5.61 10.90
N ILE A 137 -11.68 6.17 9.70
CA ILE A 137 -12.84 6.09 8.81
C ILE A 137 -13.08 4.62 8.46
N GLN A 138 -14.34 4.19 8.58
CA GLN A 138 -14.76 2.80 8.47
C GLN A 138 -15.77 2.65 7.33
N ASP A 139 -15.29 2.79 6.09
CA ASP A 139 -16.13 2.66 4.88
C ASP A 139 -15.31 2.00 3.76
N PHE A 140 -14.92 0.74 3.98
CA PHE A 140 -14.06 0.04 3.03
C PHE A 140 -14.86 -0.69 1.95
N ILE A 141 -14.29 -0.71 0.73
CA ILE A 141 -14.64 -1.67 -0.32
C ILE A 141 -13.95 -2.98 0.01
N GLN A 142 -14.71 -4.06 0.18
CA GLN A 142 -14.19 -5.42 0.33
C GLN A 142 -14.09 -6.09 -1.03
N THR A 143 -12.99 -6.81 -1.29
CA THR A 143 -12.77 -7.58 -2.52
C THR A 143 -12.12 -8.93 -2.22
N ASP A 144 -12.33 -9.90 -3.07
CA ASP A 144 -11.61 -11.19 -3.09
C ASP A 144 -10.40 -11.18 -4.05
N ALA A 145 -10.18 -10.09 -4.78
CA ALA A 145 -8.92 -9.87 -5.47
C ALA A 145 -7.75 -10.00 -4.48
N ALA A 146 -6.71 -10.74 -4.85
CA ALA A 146 -5.61 -11.03 -3.93
C ALA A 146 -4.82 -9.76 -3.61
N ILE A 147 -4.98 -9.27 -2.38
CA ILE A 147 -4.20 -8.15 -1.80
C ILE A 147 -3.22 -8.75 -0.79
N ASN A 148 -1.94 -8.48 -0.94
CA ASN A 148 -0.88 -8.93 -0.05
C ASN A 148 0.04 -7.76 0.32
N PRO A 149 0.91 -7.89 1.34
CA PRO A 149 1.91 -6.87 1.65
C PRO A 149 2.69 -6.45 0.40
N GLY A 150 2.74 -5.12 0.15
CA GLY A 150 3.29 -4.52 -1.06
C GLY A 150 2.24 -4.00 -2.04
N ASN A 151 1.00 -4.52 -2.05
CA ASN A 151 -0.10 -3.93 -2.80
C ASN A 151 -0.70 -2.69 -2.10
N SER A 152 -0.43 -2.49 -0.80
CA SER A 152 -0.86 -1.31 -0.06
C SER A 152 -0.45 -0.03 -0.77
N GLY A 153 -1.39 0.89 -0.92
CA GLY A 153 -1.24 2.15 -1.65
C GLY A 153 -1.46 2.05 -3.16
N GLY A 154 -1.59 0.85 -3.71
CA GLY A 154 -1.90 0.64 -5.13
C GLY A 154 -3.38 0.86 -5.46
N PRO A 155 -3.73 1.06 -6.73
CA PRO A 155 -5.10 1.31 -7.14
C PRO A 155 -5.94 0.02 -7.18
N LEU A 156 -7.21 0.14 -6.80
CA LEU A 156 -8.27 -0.78 -7.14
C LEU A 156 -9.05 -0.19 -8.32
N LEU A 157 -9.06 -0.90 -9.45
CA LEU A 157 -9.67 -0.44 -10.69
C LEU A 157 -10.98 -1.16 -10.97
N ASN A 158 -11.92 -0.46 -11.58
CA ASN A 158 -13.10 -1.07 -12.20
C ASN A 158 -12.75 -1.58 -13.61
N VAL A 159 -13.73 -2.20 -14.30
CA VAL A 159 -13.55 -2.74 -15.66
C VAL A 159 -13.32 -1.68 -16.74
N ARG A 160 -13.53 -0.39 -16.45
CA ARG A 160 -13.21 0.73 -17.34
C ARG A 160 -11.78 1.25 -17.15
N GLY A 161 -11.02 0.66 -16.20
CA GLY A 161 -9.68 1.11 -15.85
C GLY A 161 -9.66 2.38 -14.98
N GLU A 162 -10.78 2.74 -14.38
CA GLU A 162 -10.89 3.87 -13.46
C GLU A 162 -10.61 3.43 -12.03
N VAL A 163 -9.90 4.25 -11.27
CA VAL A 163 -9.59 3.99 -9.87
C VAL A 163 -10.84 4.24 -9.03
N ILE A 164 -11.31 3.21 -8.33
CA ILE A 164 -12.43 3.27 -7.40
C ILE A 164 -12.00 3.11 -5.94
N GLY A 165 -10.74 2.78 -5.70
CA GLY A 165 -10.22 2.66 -4.33
C GLY A 165 -8.71 2.56 -4.28
N VAL A 166 -8.18 2.66 -3.05
CA VAL A 166 -6.76 2.50 -2.71
C VAL A 166 -6.62 1.24 -1.86
N ASN A 167 -5.88 0.24 -2.36
CA ASN A 167 -5.64 -1.01 -1.63
C ASN A 167 -4.95 -0.71 -0.30
N SER A 168 -5.45 -1.20 0.83
CA SER A 168 -4.92 -0.81 2.14
C SER A 168 -4.63 -1.98 3.06
N ALA A 169 -5.53 -2.95 3.18
CA ALA A 169 -5.45 -3.94 4.25
C ALA A 169 -5.97 -5.31 3.81
N ILE A 170 -5.64 -6.30 4.61
CA ILE A 170 -6.21 -7.64 4.55
C ILE A 170 -6.74 -8.02 5.94
N ALA A 171 -7.84 -8.77 6.00
CA ALA A 171 -8.25 -9.47 7.21
C ALA A 171 -7.66 -10.89 7.15
N SER A 172 -6.59 -11.13 7.88
CA SER A 172 -5.88 -12.41 7.84
C SER A 172 -5.13 -12.64 9.15
N GLU A 173 -5.22 -13.84 9.69
CA GLU A 173 -4.42 -14.27 10.85
C GLU A 173 -2.97 -14.60 10.45
N THR A 174 -2.74 -14.94 9.19
CA THR A 174 -1.41 -15.35 8.68
C THR A 174 -0.61 -14.21 8.07
N GLY A 175 -1.22 -13.02 7.88
CA GLY A 175 -0.61 -11.89 7.18
C GLY A 175 -0.67 -11.98 5.64
N PHE A 176 -1.26 -13.05 5.08
CA PHE A 176 -1.50 -13.22 3.64
C PHE A 176 -2.99 -13.23 3.32
N ASN A 177 -3.34 -12.87 2.09
CA ASN A 177 -4.72 -12.82 1.64
C ASN A 177 -5.40 -14.19 1.76
N ALA A 178 -6.55 -14.21 2.45
CA ALA A 178 -7.43 -15.37 2.60
C ALA A 178 -8.80 -15.12 1.91
N GLY A 179 -8.86 -14.26 0.90
CA GLY A 179 -10.09 -13.86 0.21
C GLY A 179 -10.78 -12.62 0.81
N TYR A 180 -10.10 -11.89 1.70
CA TYR A 180 -10.63 -10.70 2.35
C TYR A 180 -9.64 -9.53 2.20
N GLY A 181 -9.67 -8.88 1.04
CA GLY A 181 -8.96 -7.65 0.78
C GLY A 181 -9.85 -6.43 1.02
N PHE A 182 -9.25 -5.30 1.37
CA PHE A 182 -9.95 -4.04 1.63
C PHE A 182 -9.26 -2.89 0.93
N ALA A 183 -10.07 -2.01 0.32
CA ALA A 183 -9.62 -0.78 -0.29
C ALA A 183 -10.38 0.41 0.29
N ILE A 184 -9.68 1.53 0.45
CA ILE A 184 -10.26 2.81 0.81
C ILE A 184 -10.97 3.34 -0.41
N PRO A 185 -12.28 3.70 -0.35
CA PRO A 185 -12.99 4.30 -1.46
C PRO A 185 -12.30 5.56 -1.96
N ILE A 186 -12.23 5.73 -3.28
CA ILE A 186 -11.50 6.87 -3.87
C ILE A 186 -12.16 8.22 -3.55
N ASN A 187 -13.47 8.24 -3.31
CA ASN A 187 -14.19 9.46 -2.92
C ASN A 187 -13.86 9.92 -1.49
N LEU A 188 -13.22 9.05 -0.67
CA LEU A 188 -12.71 9.40 0.66
C LEU A 188 -11.21 9.76 0.65
N ALA A 189 -10.48 9.39 -0.39
CA ALA A 189 -9.03 9.59 -0.52
C ALA A 189 -8.61 10.95 -1.20
#